data_a539fc68cc07b479f046bab560c65db2
#
_entry.id   a539fc68cc07b479f046bab560c65db2
#
_cell.length_a   1.000
_cell.length_b   1.000
_cell.length_c   1.000
_cell.angle_alpha   90.00
_cell.angle_beta   90.00
_cell.angle_gamma   90.00
#
_symmetry.space_group_name_H-M   'P 1'
#
loop_
_entity.id
_entity.type
_entity.pdbx_description
1 polymer ?
#
loop_
_entity_poly.entity_id
_entity_poly.type
_entity_poly.pdbx_seq_one_letter_code
_entity_poly.pdbx_strand_id
1 'polypeptide(L)'
;MPKLYVKQSGVWKQVQLLYVRQSGVWKSVTVGLVTQSGIGKQFYPDTVGPTTYTAAGTYTYTVPAGVTSISLAVTGGGGGGAAGNDGGYVHFGWAGGGGGSGYYSTNTVSVTPGENLTVIVGAGGTGGPGGCGPGGASGGSGGVSSISRGGTLLVSANGGSGGTSPGGGGGSGGAGGNPGSNGSNTQGTGSGGNGGASLYSAGGAGGPGGGCGNGAGSAGSRGSGGGGGGAQNGSCCGHPGGAGGAGNVVLSPVGGNAITFNAGSSGTWTVPAGVTSVRLTMIGGGGNGIGNYSTPQGWPSPGGGSAAYFNNVSVAVTPGSSISYSAGGVNTNTTFGSLIAGAGGNAPDRDAPTRCQGGLAGIATGTGGVNGTQGGNGICGGGNGFGANSPFGTGGVGVSSGNGGNASGFGAGGGGGGNNAGGGSGSPGFITLTW
;
A
#
# COMPACT_ATOMS: atom_id res chain seq x y z
N MET A 1 12.88 4.84 11.70
CA MET A 1 13.75 5.94 11.18
C MET A 1 15.16 5.70 11.69
N PRO A 2 16.18 5.64 10.85
CA PRO A 2 17.57 5.60 11.32
C PRO A 2 17.85 6.92 12.06
N LYS A 3 18.45 6.79 13.23
CA LYS A 3 18.80 7.93 14.06
C LYS A 3 20.28 8.20 13.89
N LEU A 4 20.64 9.47 13.66
CA LEU A 4 22.03 9.90 13.62
C LEU A 4 22.54 10.12 15.05
N TYR A 5 23.72 9.58 15.36
CA TYR A 5 24.38 9.76 16.64
C TYR A 5 25.77 10.36 16.44
N VAL A 6 26.18 11.26 17.33
CA VAL A 6 27.52 11.79 17.40
C VAL A 6 28.16 11.35 18.72
N LYS A 7 29.43 10.93 18.69
CA LYS A 7 30.18 10.59 19.90
C LYS A 7 30.84 11.88 20.44
N GLN A 8 30.36 12.36 21.60
CA GLN A 8 30.90 13.52 22.27
C GLN A 8 31.36 13.11 23.65
N SER A 9 32.65 13.34 23.96
CA SER A 9 33.27 12.98 25.23
C SER A 9 33.05 11.49 25.61
N GLY A 10 33.15 10.58 24.62
CA GLY A 10 33.00 9.13 24.83
C GLY A 10 31.54 8.61 24.82
N VAL A 11 30.55 9.49 24.86
CA VAL A 11 29.11 9.14 24.91
C VAL A 11 28.45 9.38 23.57
N TRP A 12 27.63 8.43 23.11
CA TRP A 12 26.83 8.58 21.90
C TRP A 12 25.57 9.42 22.18
N LYS A 13 25.46 10.57 21.52
CA LYS A 13 24.29 11.45 21.60
C LYS A 13 23.54 11.46 20.28
N GLN A 14 22.22 11.38 20.34
CA GLN A 14 21.37 11.48 19.16
C GLN A 14 21.36 12.91 18.64
N VAL A 15 21.62 13.08 17.33
CA VAL A 15 21.52 14.37 16.64
C VAL A 15 20.06 14.57 16.22
N GLN A 16 19.41 15.62 16.69
CA GLN A 16 18.04 15.94 16.32
C GLN A 16 17.95 16.87 15.11
N LEU A 17 18.93 17.74 14.92
CA LEU A 17 19.02 18.70 13.80
C LEU A 17 20.49 18.87 13.42
N LEU A 18 20.78 18.80 12.13
CA LEU A 18 22.11 19.05 11.59
C LEU A 18 22.10 20.38 10.84
N TYR A 19 23.04 21.26 11.17
CA TYR A 19 23.24 22.54 10.47
C TYR A 19 24.63 22.60 9.86
N VAL A 20 24.73 23.17 8.67
CA VAL A 20 26.00 23.50 8.03
C VAL A 20 26.11 25.03 7.90
N ARG A 21 27.29 25.57 8.16
CA ARG A 21 27.57 27.00 7.94
C ARG A 21 28.09 27.19 6.52
N GLN A 22 27.29 27.87 5.68
CA GLN A 22 27.66 28.19 4.32
C GLN A 22 27.59 29.70 4.12
N SER A 23 28.69 30.29 3.69
CA SER A 23 28.82 31.76 3.49
C SER A 23 28.41 32.57 4.73
N GLY A 24 28.79 32.09 5.92
CA GLY A 24 28.49 32.80 7.19
C GLY A 24 27.11 32.55 7.79
N VAL A 25 26.21 31.89 7.07
CA VAL A 25 24.82 31.61 7.52
C VAL A 25 24.66 30.12 7.87
N TRP A 26 24.01 29.83 9.01
CA TRP A 26 23.65 28.48 9.40
C TRP A 26 22.42 28.02 8.62
N LYS A 27 22.56 26.94 7.84
CA LYS A 27 21.47 26.30 7.11
C LYS A 27 21.21 24.92 7.68
N SER A 28 19.94 24.59 7.87
CA SER A 28 19.56 23.23 8.24
C SER A 28 19.89 22.27 7.09
N VAL A 29 20.51 21.13 7.43
CA VAL A 29 20.84 20.10 6.44
C VAL A 29 19.69 19.10 6.44
N THR A 30 18.92 19.10 5.39
CA THR A 30 17.88 18.11 5.13
C THR A 30 18.49 16.80 4.57
N VAL A 31 19.76 16.88 4.12
CA VAL A 31 20.53 15.76 3.55
C VAL A 31 21.95 15.90 4.06
N GLY A 32 22.46 14.88 4.72
CA GLY A 32 23.84 14.83 5.19
C GLY A 32 24.69 13.86 4.38
N LEU A 33 25.88 14.29 3.98
CA LEU A 33 26.96 13.43 3.50
C LEU A 33 27.93 13.18 4.65
N VAL A 34 28.19 11.93 4.95
CA VAL A 34 29.33 11.54 5.82
C VAL A 34 30.39 10.94 4.94
N THR A 35 31.56 11.57 4.94
CA THR A 35 32.74 11.03 4.25
C THR A 35 33.49 10.12 5.21
N GLN A 36 33.53 8.82 4.92
CA GLN A 36 34.33 7.85 5.63
C GLN A 36 35.30 7.23 4.63
N SER A 37 36.59 7.36 4.89
CA SER A 37 37.65 6.84 4.01
C SER A 37 37.60 7.38 2.57
N GLY A 38 37.29 8.67 2.40
CA GLY A 38 37.23 9.32 1.08
C GLY A 38 35.98 9.03 0.24
N ILE A 39 35.05 8.21 0.73
CA ILE A 39 33.79 7.90 0.04
C ILE A 39 32.65 8.62 0.76
N GLY A 40 31.98 9.53 0.05
CA GLY A 40 30.78 10.19 0.55
C GLY A 40 29.62 9.19 0.63
N LYS A 41 29.15 8.90 1.85
CA LYS A 41 27.89 8.16 2.08
C LYS A 41 26.77 9.16 2.32
N GLN A 42 25.77 9.14 1.49
CA GLN A 42 24.62 10.01 1.57
C GLN A 42 23.58 9.42 2.53
N PHE A 43 23.15 10.25 3.52
CA PHE A 43 21.99 9.94 4.35
C PHE A 43 20.74 10.43 3.63
N TYR A 44 20.03 9.52 3.00
CA TYR A 44 18.62 9.76 2.68
C TYR A 44 17.78 8.89 3.62
N PRO A 45 16.62 9.35 4.09
CA PRO A 45 15.58 8.41 4.44
C PRO A 45 15.27 7.63 3.15
N ASP A 46 15.52 6.34 3.18
CA ASP A 46 15.39 5.44 2.02
C ASP A 46 13.97 5.37 1.42
N THR A 47 13.00 5.96 2.09
CA THR A 47 11.63 6.15 1.58
C THR A 47 11.04 7.40 2.20
N VAL A 48 10.62 8.35 1.38
CA VAL A 48 9.70 9.39 1.82
C VAL A 48 8.36 8.70 2.01
N GLY A 49 8.02 8.38 3.25
CA GLY A 49 6.76 7.76 3.60
C GLY A 49 5.56 8.66 3.27
N PRO A 50 4.35 8.11 3.27
CA PRO A 50 3.15 8.89 3.05
C PRO A 50 2.99 9.96 4.13
N THR A 51 2.60 11.16 3.70
CA THR A 51 2.20 12.26 4.59
C THR A 51 0.69 12.27 4.70
N THR A 52 0.18 12.30 5.92
CA THR A 52 -1.27 12.25 6.19
C THR A 52 -1.70 13.49 6.98
N TYR A 53 -2.78 14.14 6.53
CA TYR A 53 -3.45 15.25 7.18
C TYR A 53 -4.85 14.79 7.60
N THR A 54 -5.16 14.91 8.91
CA THR A 54 -6.42 14.43 9.50
C THR A 54 -7.21 15.53 10.22
N ALA A 55 -6.57 16.68 10.51
CA ALA A 55 -7.25 17.83 11.10
C ALA A 55 -7.76 18.75 10.00
N ALA A 56 -8.96 19.30 10.16
CA ALA A 56 -9.52 20.28 9.24
C ALA A 56 -8.63 21.52 9.13
N GLY A 57 -8.39 21.99 7.92
CA GLY A 57 -7.53 23.14 7.69
C GLY A 57 -6.90 23.15 6.30
N THR A 58 -6.09 24.19 6.08
CA THR A 58 -5.30 24.35 4.84
C THR A 58 -3.83 24.21 5.17
N TYR A 59 -3.13 23.37 4.39
CA TYR A 59 -1.72 23.02 4.58
C TYR A 59 -0.95 23.20 3.27
N THR A 60 0.35 23.38 3.40
CA THR A 60 1.28 23.33 2.28
C THR A 60 2.08 22.04 2.37
N TYR A 61 2.06 21.23 1.32
CA TYR A 61 2.94 20.09 1.16
C TYR A 61 4.03 20.44 0.15
N THR A 62 5.28 20.49 0.62
CA THR A 62 6.43 20.66 -0.27
C THR A 62 6.90 19.31 -0.75
N VAL A 63 6.94 19.11 -2.06
CA VAL A 63 7.38 17.86 -2.68
C VAL A 63 8.83 17.57 -2.29
N PRO A 64 9.11 16.43 -1.68
CA PRO A 64 10.47 16.07 -1.26
C PRO A 64 11.43 15.95 -2.45
N ALA A 65 12.73 16.14 -2.17
CA ALA A 65 13.78 15.95 -3.16
C ALA A 65 13.72 14.53 -3.74
N GLY A 66 13.84 14.41 -5.05
CA GLY A 66 13.82 13.13 -5.77
C GLY A 66 12.41 12.55 -6.04
N VAL A 67 11.35 13.15 -5.52
CA VAL A 67 9.97 12.71 -5.80
C VAL A 67 9.46 13.38 -7.06
N THR A 68 9.11 12.58 -8.07
CA THR A 68 8.59 13.05 -9.36
C THR A 68 7.15 12.64 -9.64
N SER A 69 6.57 11.79 -8.76
CA SER A 69 5.17 11.36 -8.83
C SER A 69 4.61 11.14 -7.43
N ILE A 70 3.34 11.48 -7.22
CA ILE A 70 2.64 11.32 -5.94
C ILE A 70 1.26 10.72 -6.19
N SER A 71 0.94 9.67 -5.45
CA SER A 71 -0.43 9.19 -5.34
C SER A 71 -1.16 10.01 -4.28
N LEU A 72 -2.27 10.57 -4.67
CA LEU A 72 -3.14 11.44 -3.87
C LEU A 72 -4.38 10.65 -3.50
N ALA A 73 -4.72 10.62 -2.21
CA ALA A 73 -5.95 10.03 -1.72
C ALA A 73 -6.63 11.02 -0.78
N VAL A 74 -7.85 11.39 -1.10
CA VAL A 74 -8.62 12.39 -0.36
C VAL A 74 -9.97 11.84 0.04
N THR A 75 -10.37 12.12 1.27
CA THR A 75 -11.72 11.85 1.80
C THR A 75 -12.26 13.15 2.35
N GLY A 76 -13.48 13.53 1.92
CA GLY A 76 -14.18 14.69 2.44
C GLY A 76 -14.55 14.54 3.92
N GLY A 77 -14.96 15.62 4.57
CA GLY A 77 -15.51 15.57 5.91
C GLY A 77 -16.83 14.80 5.95
N GLY A 78 -17.09 14.05 7.01
CA GLY A 78 -18.38 13.41 7.23
C GLY A 78 -19.47 14.42 7.62
N GLY A 79 -20.72 14.14 7.28
CA GLY A 79 -21.88 14.90 7.75
C GLY A 79 -22.18 14.65 9.25
N GLY A 80 -22.74 15.60 9.94
CA GLY A 80 -23.23 15.41 11.31
C GLY A 80 -24.53 14.65 11.35
N GLY A 81 -24.80 13.93 12.44
CA GLY A 81 -26.09 13.33 12.71
C GLY A 81 -27.14 14.38 13.11
N ALA A 82 -28.40 14.12 12.84
CA ALA A 82 -29.50 14.96 13.29
C ALA A 82 -29.83 14.72 14.76
N ALA A 83 -30.43 15.72 15.40
CA ALA A 83 -31.02 15.53 16.72
C ALA A 83 -32.29 14.69 16.65
N GLY A 84 -32.54 13.91 17.69
CA GLY A 84 -33.87 13.43 17.98
C GLY A 84 -34.77 14.56 18.52
N ASN A 85 -36.07 14.37 18.55
CA ASN A 85 -37.03 15.28 19.16
C ASN A 85 -37.78 14.66 20.33
N ASP A 86 -38.52 15.48 21.10
CA ASP A 86 -39.30 15.06 22.27
C ASP A 86 -40.81 14.91 21.99
N GLY A 87 -41.29 15.26 20.79
CA GLY A 87 -42.68 15.17 20.39
C GLY A 87 -43.62 16.16 21.06
N GLY A 88 -43.17 16.97 22.03
CA GLY A 88 -43.94 17.91 22.77
C GLY A 88 -44.88 17.23 23.83
N TYR A 89 -45.74 18.02 24.47
CA TYR A 89 -46.53 17.64 25.66
C TYR A 89 -47.51 16.44 25.47
N VAL A 90 -47.83 16.07 24.25
CA VAL A 90 -48.85 15.02 23.95
C VAL A 90 -48.38 13.98 22.94
N HIS A 91 -47.15 14.04 22.47
CA HIS A 91 -46.62 13.11 21.46
C HIS A 91 -45.27 12.57 21.88
N PHE A 92 -45.00 11.35 21.49
CA PHE A 92 -43.67 10.75 21.67
C PHE A 92 -42.70 11.26 20.60
N GLY A 93 -41.47 11.51 20.98
CA GLY A 93 -40.43 11.94 20.06
C GLY A 93 -39.96 10.87 19.07
N TRP A 94 -39.23 11.31 18.08
CA TRP A 94 -38.65 10.48 17.04
C TRP A 94 -37.13 10.62 17.04
N ALA A 95 -36.43 9.59 16.56
CA ALA A 95 -34.98 9.57 16.51
C ALA A 95 -34.43 10.29 15.25
N GLY A 96 -33.31 11.00 15.39
CA GLY A 96 -32.60 11.63 14.29
C GLY A 96 -31.86 10.64 13.39
N GLY A 97 -31.71 10.98 12.10
CA GLY A 97 -30.88 10.22 11.15
C GLY A 97 -29.37 10.45 11.39
N GLY A 98 -28.54 9.45 11.09
CA GLY A 98 -27.08 9.60 11.06
C GLY A 98 -26.59 10.40 9.86
N GLY A 99 -25.46 11.09 9.97
CA GLY A 99 -24.82 11.77 8.85
C GLY A 99 -24.15 10.78 7.89
N GLY A 100 -24.02 11.14 6.60
CA GLY A 100 -23.26 10.38 5.61
C GLY A 100 -21.75 10.55 5.76
N SER A 101 -20.95 9.59 5.31
CA SER A 101 -19.51 9.76 5.23
C SER A 101 -19.11 10.73 4.10
N GLY A 102 -17.94 11.33 4.18
CA GLY A 102 -17.33 12.02 3.05
C GLY A 102 -17.07 11.06 1.89
N TYR A 103 -17.12 11.58 0.68
CA TYR A 103 -16.72 10.86 -0.53
C TYR A 103 -15.21 10.61 -0.52
N TYR A 104 -14.78 9.60 -1.28
CA TYR A 104 -13.38 9.25 -1.46
C TYR A 104 -12.98 9.45 -2.93
N SER A 105 -11.78 9.98 -3.16
CA SER A 105 -11.24 10.17 -4.49
C SER A 105 -9.73 9.98 -4.48
N THR A 106 -9.18 9.46 -5.57
CA THR A 106 -7.74 9.27 -5.76
C THR A 106 -7.29 9.82 -7.10
N ASN A 107 -6.03 10.20 -7.17
CA ASN A 107 -5.35 10.54 -8.40
C ASN A 107 -3.85 10.25 -8.25
N THR A 108 -3.14 10.09 -9.36
CA THR A 108 -1.67 10.05 -9.38
C THR A 108 -1.18 11.15 -10.31
N VAL A 109 -0.30 12.00 -9.80
CA VAL A 109 0.16 13.17 -10.53
C VAL A 109 1.68 13.21 -10.60
N SER A 110 2.21 13.67 -11.74
CA SER A 110 3.62 14.03 -11.86
C SER A 110 3.87 15.34 -11.09
N VAL A 111 4.99 15.40 -10.39
CA VAL A 111 5.38 16.57 -9.57
C VAL A 111 6.85 16.91 -9.79
N THR A 112 7.23 18.13 -9.43
CA THR A 112 8.63 18.57 -9.43
C THR A 112 9.15 18.67 -7.99
N PRO A 113 10.34 18.10 -7.69
CA PRO A 113 10.95 18.27 -6.36
C PRO A 113 11.02 19.75 -5.95
N GLY A 114 10.60 20.04 -4.73
CA GLY A 114 10.54 21.41 -4.17
C GLY A 114 9.29 22.20 -4.54
N GLU A 115 8.41 21.70 -5.40
CA GLU A 115 7.14 22.38 -5.68
C GLU A 115 6.21 22.30 -4.46
N ASN A 116 5.31 23.28 -4.32
CA ASN A 116 4.33 23.36 -3.25
C ASN A 116 2.94 22.97 -3.76
N LEU A 117 2.32 22.01 -3.07
CA LEU A 117 0.91 21.66 -3.25
C LEU A 117 0.11 22.21 -2.08
N THR A 118 -1.04 22.81 -2.38
CA THR A 118 -2.01 23.24 -1.36
C THR A 118 -2.93 22.07 -1.04
N VAL A 119 -3.01 21.70 0.24
CA VAL A 119 -3.83 20.62 0.77
C VAL A 119 -4.92 21.21 1.64
N ILE A 120 -6.17 20.94 1.33
CA ILE A 120 -7.33 21.34 2.14
C ILE A 120 -7.95 20.06 2.70
N VAL A 121 -8.11 20.02 4.03
CA VAL A 121 -8.84 18.98 4.75
C VAL A 121 -10.18 19.55 5.17
N GLY A 122 -11.27 19.01 4.65
CA GLY A 122 -12.62 19.47 4.95
C GLY A 122 -13.00 19.21 6.41
N ALA A 123 -13.69 20.13 7.03
CA ALA A 123 -14.22 19.97 8.38
C ALA A 123 -15.34 18.91 8.39
N GLY A 124 -15.55 18.23 9.50
CA GLY A 124 -16.76 17.47 9.73
C GLY A 124 -17.97 18.40 9.92
N GLY A 125 -19.13 17.91 9.52
CA GLY A 125 -20.41 18.60 9.74
C GLY A 125 -20.77 18.63 11.24
N THR A 126 -21.40 19.70 11.67
CA THR A 126 -21.89 19.82 13.06
C THR A 126 -23.03 18.84 13.31
N GLY A 127 -23.06 18.24 14.51
CA GLY A 127 -24.25 17.51 14.94
C GLY A 127 -25.42 18.47 15.15
N GLY A 128 -26.63 18.01 14.86
CA GLY A 128 -27.86 18.74 15.15
C GLY A 128 -27.98 18.98 16.66
N PRO A 129 -28.16 20.22 17.13
CA PRO A 129 -28.35 20.49 18.55
C PRO A 129 -29.69 19.89 19.03
N GLY A 130 -29.66 19.28 20.21
CA GLY A 130 -30.87 18.85 20.88
C GLY A 130 -31.76 20.04 21.21
N GLY A 131 -33.06 19.90 21.08
CA GLY A 131 -34.05 20.96 21.36
C GLY A 131 -35.33 20.40 21.96
N CYS A 132 -36.04 21.30 22.71
CA CYS A 132 -37.35 20.99 23.24
C CYS A 132 -38.43 21.41 22.23
N GLY A 133 -39.32 20.48 21.86
CA GLY A 133 -40.38 20.72 20.92
C GLY A 133 -40.41 19.74 19.73
N PRO A 134 -41.40 19.82 18.84
CA PRO A 134 -41.69 18.81 17.83
C PRO A 134 -40.68 18.77 16.67
N GLY A 135 -39.69 19.69 16.67
CA GLY A 135 -38.67 19.74 15.60
C GLY A 135 -37.26 19.54 16.15
N GLY A 136 -36.61 18.43 15.86
CA GLY A 136 -35.19 18.27 16.04
C GLY A 136 -34.40 19.04 14.96
N ALA A 137 -33.14 19.35 15.17
CA ALA A 137 -32.28 20.01 14.18
C ALA A 137 -31.55 18.98 13.32
N SER A 138 -31.49 19.23 12.01
CA SER A 138 -30.68 18.44 11.10
C SER A 138 -29.20 18.63 11.36
N GLY A 139 -28.41 17.64 11.04
CA GLY A 139 -26.95 17.72 11.05
C GLY A 139 -26.42 18.61 9.91
N GLY A 140 -25.25 19.19 10.12
CA GLY A 140 -24.53 19.94 9.09
C GLY A 140 -23.84 19.03 8.08
N SER A 141 -23.62 19.52 6.87
CA SER A 141 -22.81 18.82 5.87
C SER A 141 -21.31 18.94 6.21
N GLY A 142 -20.54 17.93 5.86
CA GLY A 142 -19.10 17.94 5.91
C GLY A 142 -18.49 18.81 4.80
N GLY A 143 -17.25 19.26 5.02
CA GLY A 143 -16.49 20.09 4.08
C GLY A 143 -15.80 19.27 3.00
N VAL A 144 -15.49 19.90 1.87
CA VAL A 144 -14.70 19.35 0.77
C VAL A 144 -13.24 19.24 1.20
N SER A 145 -12.60 18.09 0.90
CA SER A 145 -11.13 17.95 0.94
C SER A 145 -10.58 18.03 -0.48
N SER A 146 -9.43 18.66 -0.68
CA SER A 146 -8.85 18.81 -1.99
C SER A 146 -7.34 19.00 -1.96
N ILE A 147 -6.68 18.74 -3.09
CA ILE A 147 -5.29 19.08 -3.35
C ILE A 147 -5.22 19.86 -4.65
N SER A 148 -4.45 20.94 -4.65
CA SER A 148 -4.27 21.82 -5.82
C SER A 148 -2.82 22.23 -5.99
N ARG A 149 -2.47 22.60 -7.24
CA ARG A 149 -1.19 23.13 -7.66
C ARG A 149 -1.40 24.53 -8.25
N GLY A 150 -0.85 25.57 -7.62
CA GLY A 150 -0.99 26.94 -8.13
C GLY A 150 -2.43 27.35 -8.45
N GLY A 151 -3.42 26.89 -7.66
CA GLY A 151 -4.85 27.11 -7.90
C GLY A 151 -5.53 26.06 -8.82
N THR A 152 -4.77 25.23 -9.56
CA THR A 152 -5.34 24.16 -10.38
C THR A 152 -5.66 22.94 -9.53
N LEU A 153 -6.90 22.47 -9.55
CA LEU A 153 -7.35 21.30 -8.80
C LEU A 153 -6.75 20.01 -9.36
N LEU A 154 -6.13 19.21 -8.51
CA LEU A 154 -5.56 17.91 -8.85
C LEU A 154 -6.49 16.75 -8.46
N VAL A 155 -7.12 16.86 -7.30
CA VAL A 155 -8.09 15.88 -6.77
C VAL A 155 -8.97 16.54 -5.73
N SER A 156 -10.24 16.16 -5.65
CA SER A 156 -11.16 16.57 -4.59
C SER A 156 -12.15 15.47 -4.23
N ALA A 157 -12.65 15.54 -3.01
CA ALA A 157 -13.70 14.68 -2.50
C ALA A 157 -14.70 15.54 -1.70
N ASN A 158 -15.96 15.44 -2.06
CA ASN A 158 -17.05 16.17 -1.39
C ASN A 158 -17.27 15.63 0.03
N GLY A 159 -17.79 16.48 0.90
CA GLY A 159 -18.25 16.06 2.21
C GLY A 159 -19.56 15.26 2.12
N GLY A 160 -19.84 14.51 3.18
CA GLY A 160 -21.11 13.83 3.39
C GLY A 160 -22.19 14.81 3.84
N SER A 161 -23.44 14.53 3.47
CA SER A 161 -24.59 15.32 3.94
C SER A 161 -24.91 15.01 5.40
N GLY A 162 -25.44 15.97 6.11
CA GLY A 162 -25.98 15.75 7.45
C GLY A 162 -27.21 14.83 7.41
N GLY A 163 -27.47 14.14 8.52
CA GLY A 163 -28.72 13.46 8.78
C GLY A 163 -29.88 14.46 8.91
N THR A 164 -31.08 14.04 8.55
CA THR A 164 -32.26 14.90 8.66
C THR A 164 -32.93 14.75 10.02
N SER A 165 -33.54 15.82 10.46
CA SER A 165 -34.42 15.86 11.62
C SER A 165 -35.68 15.03 11.40
N PRO A 166 -36.22 14.39 12.41
CA PRO A 166 -37.51 13.68 12.33
C PRO A 166 -38.69 14.65 12.13
N GLY A 167 -39.59 14.32 11.22
CA GLY A 167 -40.77 15.11 10.90
C GLY A 167 -42.07 14.27 10.96
N GLY A 168 -42.27 13.45 11.99
CA GLY A 168 -43.43 12.54 12.12
C GLY A 168 -43.10 11.07 11.86
N GLY A 169 -41.82 10.74 11.81
CA GLY A 169 -41.16 9.46 11.69
C GLY A 169 -39.70 9.62 11.97
N GLY A 170 -38.90 8.57 12.01
CA GLY A 170 -37.46 8.64 12.19
C GLY A 170 -36.79 9.47 11.09
N GLY A 171 -35.82 10.31 11.47
CA GLY A 171 -35.05 11.14 10.52
C GLY A 171 -34.26 10.30 9.51
N SER A 172 -34.14 10.79 8.28
CA SER A 172 -33.39 10.07 7.22
C SER A 172 -31.89 10.25 7.42
N GLY A 173 -31.14 9.19 7.05
CA GLY A 173 -29.68 9.25 7.02
C GLY A 173 -29.17 10.18 5.92
N GLY A 174 -28.04 10.84 6.17
CA GLY A 174 -27.35 11.72 5.21
C GLY A 174 -26.69 10.94 4.08
N ALA A 175 -26.71 11.50 2.88
CA ALA A 175 -25.99 10.94 1.74
C ALA A 175 -24.48 11.14 1.84
N GLY A 176 -23.69 10.26 1.23
CA GLY A 176 -22.24 10.34 1.24
C GLY A 176 -21.60 9.19 0.47
N GLY A 177 -20.30 9.00 0.66
CA GLY A 177 -19.58 7.83 0.15
C GLY A 177 -20.22 6.53 0.65
N ASN A 178 -20.54 6.50 1.96
CA ASN A 178 -21.49 5.55 2.54
C ASN A 178 -22.56 6.37 3.27
N PRO A 179 -23.85 6.12 3.00
CA PRO A 179 -24.92 6.85 3.64
C PRO A 179 -25.00 6.53 5.14
N GLY A 180 -25.45 7.48 5.91
CA GLY A 180 -25.90 7.25 7.28
C GLY A 180 -27.20 6.44 7.28
N SER A 181 -27.50 5.75 8.38
CA SER A 181 -28.77 5.05 8.54
C SER A 181 -29.88 5.96 9.08
N ASN A 182 -31.10 5.60 8.76
CA ASN A 182 -32.26 6.29 9.30
C ASN A 182 -32.35 6.10 10.82
N GLY A 183 -32.92 7.09 11.51
CA GLY A 183 -33.38 6.95 12.88
C GLY A 183 -34.53 5.96 12.96
N SER A 184 -34.74 5.34 14.13
CA SER A 184 -35.84 4.42 14.39
C SER A 184 -37.21 5.13 14.30
N ASN A 185 -38.17 4.46 13.70
CA ASN A 185 -39.58 4.88 13.69
C ASN A 185 -40.35 4.50 14.94
N THR A 186 -39.64 4.08 16.00
CA THR A 186 -40.30 3.77 17.29
C THR A 186 -40.44 5.03 18.12
N GLN A 187 -41.67 5.42 18.43
CA GLN A 187 -41.98 6.58 19.23
C GLN A 187 -41.40 6.49 20.65
N GLY A 188 -40.80 7.55 21.12
CA GLY A 188 -40.34 7.71 22.50
C GLY A 188 -39.16 6.85 22.94
N THR A 189 -38.87 5.74 22.24
CA THR A 189 -37.79 4.79 22.59
C THR A 189 -36.87 4.46 21.42
N GLY A 190 -37.08 5.09 20.27
CA GLY A 190 -36.30 4.81 19.08
C GLY A 190 -34.84 5.29 19.16
N SER A 191 -33.91 4.45 18.76
CA SER A 191 -32.49 4.82 18.67
C SER A 191 -32.19 5.69 17.44
N GLY A 192 -31.26 6.59 17.55
CA GLY A 192 -30.73 7.36 16.41
C GLY A 192 -30.09 6.48 15.35
N GLY A 193 -30.05 6.99 14.13
CA GLY A 193 -29.36 6.32 13.02
C GLY A 193 -27.84 6.38 13.18
N ASN A 194 -27.15 5.31 12.79
CA ASN A 194 -25.68 5.30 12.75
C ASN A 194 -25.16 6.19 11.63
N GLY A 195 -24.04 6.86 11.82
CA GLY A 195 -23.32 7.56 10.77
C GLY A 195 -22.73 6.61 9.73
N GLY A 196 -22.59 7.08 8.50
CA GLY A 196 -21.92 6.35 7.42
C GLY A 196 -20.43 6.14 7.72
N ALA A 197 -19.94 4.90 7.53
CA ALA A 197 -18.53 4.58 7.69
C ALA A 197 -17.69 5.18 6.54
N SER A 198 -16.50 5.71 6.83
CA SER A 198 -15.50 6.06 5.83
C SER A 198 -14.54 4.89 5.59
N LEU A 199 -13.61 5.06 4.63
CA LEU A 199 -12.54 4.09 4.38
C LEU A 199 -11.62 3.89 5.60
N TYR A 200 -11.56 4.87 6.50
CA TYR A 200 -10.59 4.94 7.60
C TYR A 200 -11.22 4.80 8.98
N SER A 201 -12.54 4.81 9.10
CA SER A 201 -13.24 4.82 10.38
C SER A 201 -14.69 4.36 10.26
N ALA A 202 -15.19 3.69 11.29
CA ALA A 202 -16.60 3.44 11.44
C ALA A 202 -17.37 4.76 11.65
N GLY A 203 -18.64 4.79 11.29
CA GLY A 203 -19.53 5.90 11.59
C GLY A 203 -19.80 6.03 13.08
N GLY A 204 -20.21 7.21 13.52
CA GLY A 204 -20.68 7.45 14.88
C GLY A 204 -21.91 6.61 15.17
N ALA A 205 -21.97 5.97 16.32
CA ALA A 205 -23.15 5.21 16.76
C ALA A 205 -24.34 6.14 17.02
N GLY A 206 -25.52 5.73 16.65
CA GLY A 206 -26.77 6.41 17.01
C GLY A 206 -27.02 6.38 18.52
N GLY A 207 -27.54 7.45 19.05
CA GLY A 207 -27.89 7.55 20.47
C GLY A 207 -29.06 6.65 20.83
N PRO A 208 -29.05 6.00 22.00
CA PRO A 208 -30.21 5.22 22.51
C PRO A 208 -31.40 6.16 22.74
N GLY A 209 -32.59 5.65 22.55
CA GLY A 209 -33.84 6.34 22.89
C GLY A 209 -34.31 5.99 24.27
N GLY A 210 -35.28 6.75 24.81
CA GLY A 210 -36.16 6.30 25.87
C GLY A 210 -36.11 6.97 27.23
N GLY A 211 -35.29 7.88 27.56
CA GLY A 211 -35.23 8.58 28.87
C GLY A 211 -34.51 9.89 28.85
N CYS A 212 -34.66 10.68 29.95
CA CYS A 212 -33.91 11.94 30.09
C CYS A 212 -32.37 11.75 30.27
N GLY A 213 -31.82 10.63 29.82
CA GLY A 213 -30.43 10.25 29.97
C GLY A 213 -29.61 10.43 28.67
N ASN A 214 -28.50 9.71 28.54
CA ASN A 214 -27.50 9.80 27.49
C ASN A 214 -27.95 9.28 26.11
N GLY A 215 -28.88 9.95 25.44
CA GLY A 215 -29.33 9.62 24.08
C GLY A 215 -28.63 10.36 22.95
N ALA A 216 -27.51 11.03 23.20
CA ALA A 216 -26.75 11.73 22.18
C ALA A 216 -26.10 10.77 21.19
N GLY A 217 -26.06 11.15 19.90
CA GLY A 217 -25.30 10.42 18.89
C GLY A 217 -23.81 10.61 19.07
N SER A 218 -23.02 9.58 18.77
CA SER A 218 -21.57 9.64 18.84
C SER A 218 -20.99 10.39 17.63
N ALA A 219 -19.86 11.06 17.84
CA ALA A 219 -19.11 11.72 16.78
C ALA A 219 -18.46 10.68 15.84
N GLY A 220 -18.37 11.01 14.54
CA GLY A 220 -17.55 10.33 13.56
C GLY A 220 -16.09 10.78 13.62
N SER A 221 -15.22 10.07 12.92
CA SER A 221 -13.80 10.45 12.75
C SER A 221 -13.33 10.16 11.32
N ARG A 222 -12.27 10.83 10.85
CA ARG A 222 -11.62 10.59 9.54
C ARG A 222 -12.61 10.43 8.38
N GLY A 223 -13.51 11.44 8.24
CA GLY A 223 -14.47 11.48 7.14
C GLY A 223 -15.71 10.62 7.36
N SER A 224 -15.88 9.93 8.50
CA SER A 224 -17.11 9.22 8.78
C SER A 224 -18.21 10.14 9.30
N GLY A 225 -19.48 9.78 9.08
CA GLY A 225 -20.65 10.52 9.56
C GLY A 225 -20.84 10.40 11.07
N GLY A 226 -21.46 11.39 11.68
CA GLY A 226 -21.90 11.36 13.09
C GLY A 226 -23.22 10.60 13.25
N GLY A 227 -23.42 9.98 14.39
CA GLY A 227 -24.66 9.28 14.74
C GLY A 227 -25.81 10.25 15.04
N GLY A 228 -27.04 9.86 14.76
CA GLY A 228 -28.25 10.63 15.13
C GLY A 228 -28.58 10.54 16.61
N GLY A 229 -29.27 11.54 17.16
CA GLY A 229 -29.80 11.50 18.53
C GLY A 229 -31.00 10.59 18.66
N GLY A 230 -31.12 9.93 19.83
CA GLY A 230 -32.26 9.06 20.16
C GLY A 230 -33.56 9.83 20.41
N ALA A 231 -34.69 9.17 20.24
CA ALA A 231 -36.03 9.66 20.55
C ALA A 231 -36.21 9.83 22.06
N GLN A 232 -37.00 10.81 22.44
CA GLN A 232 -37.35 11.02 23.84
C GLN A 232 -38.83 10.77 24.16
N ASN A 233 -39.05 10.38 25.40
CA ASN A 233 -40.39 10.14 25.94
C ASN A 233 -40.65 11.18 27.06
N GLY A 234 -41.62 12.08 26.84
CA GLY A 234 -42.06 13.03 27.88
C GLY A 234 -41.32 14.36 27.89
N SER A 235 -41.28 15.02 29.06
CA SER A 235 -40.90 16.42 29.25
C SER A 235 -39.41 16.80 29.07
N CYS A 236 -38.60 15.94 28.48
CA CYS A 236 -37.18 16.17 28.28
C CYS A 236 -36.87 16.53 26.84
N CYS A 237 -35.94 17.47 26.67
CA CYS A 237 -35.51 17.88 25.31
C CYS A 237 -34.89 16.76 24.50
N GLY A 238 -35.07 16.78 23.19
CA GLY A 238 -34.48 15.80 22.26
C GLY A 238 -32.94 15.76 22.32
N HIS A 239 -32.40 14.59 22.12
CA HIS A 239 -30.93 14.37 22.20
C HIS A 239 -30.20 14.91 20.98
N PRO A 240 -29.03 15.53 21.15
CA PRO A 240 -28.24 16.02 20.04
C PRO A 240 -27.67 14.91 19.17
N GLY A 241 -27.50 15.17 17.89
CA GLY A 241 -26.72 14.33 16.99
C GLY A 241 -25.20 14.51 17.20
N GLY A 242 -24.42 13.52 16.84
CA GLY A 242 -22.96 13.56 16.85
C GLY A 242 -22.40 14.38 15.68
N ALA A 243 -21.28 15.04 15.86
CA ALA A 243 -20.57 15.69 14.78
C ALA A 243 -19.99 14.65 13.79
N GLY A 244 -19.89 14.99 12.51
CA GLY A 244 -19.12 14.24 11.54
C GLY A 244 -17.60 14.39 11.76
N GLY A 245 -16.83 13.44 11.30
CA GLY A 245 -15.37 13.49 11.35
C GLY A 245 -14.79 14.42 10.27
N ALA A 246 -13.68 15.11 10.58
CA ALA A 246 -12.90 15.82 9.57
C ALA A 246 -12.43 14.86 8.48
N GLY A 247 -12.21 15.37 7.28
CA GLY A 247 -11.67 14.63 6.16
C GLY A 247 -10.29 14.01 6.45
N ASN A 248 -9.82 13.22 5.50
CA ASN A 248 -8.49 12.62 5.56
C ASN A 248 -7.80 12.79 4.21
N VAL A 249 -6.57 13.30 4.21
CA VAL A 249 -5.78 13.50 2.99
C VAL A 249 -4.45 12.80 3.14
N VAL A 250 -4.11 11.93 2.19
CA VAL A 250 -2.85 11.17 2.16
C VAL A 250 -2.12 11.47 0.85
N LEU A 251 -0.90 11.94 0.96
CA LEU A 251 0.03 12.09 -0.16
C LEU A 251 1.11 11.00 0.00
N SER A 252 1.08 10.03 -0.88
CA SER A 252 2.08 8.95 -0.92
C SER A 252 3.01 9.21 -2.09
N PRO A 253 4.29 9.58 -1.86
CA PRO A 253 5.26 9.56 -2.93
C PRO A 253 5.20 8.19 -3.59
N VAL A 254 4.84 8.16 -4.85
CA VAL A 254 4.95 6.95 -5.65
C VAL A 254 6.44 6.86 -5.92
N GLY A 255 7.08 5.82 -5.40
CA GLY A 255 8.49 5.58 -5.67
C GLY A 255 8.70 5.75 -7.17
N GLY A 256 9.66 6.55 -7.52
CA GLY A 256 9.92 7.10 -8.85
C GLY A 256 9.57 6.17 -9.99
N ASN A 257 9.54 6.70 -11.20
CA ASN A 257 9.22 5.93 -12.41
C ASN A 257 9.68 4.48 -12.30
N ALA A 258 8.77 3.55 -12.52
CA ALA A 258 9.13 2.14 -12.55
C ALA A 258 9.22 1.69 -14.01
N ILE A 259 10.25 0.93 -14.33
CA ILE A 259 10.33 0.25 -15.61
C ILE A 259 10.57 -1.23 -15.37
N THR A 260 9.83 -2.08 -16.06
CA THR A 260 10.04 -3.53 -16.01
C THR A 260 10.46 -4.03 -17.38
N PHE A 261 11.56 -4.75 -17.41
CA PHE A 261 12.05 -5.46 -18.57
C PHE A 261 11.68 -6.93 -18.42
N ASN A 262 10.81 -7.40 -19.30
CA ASN A 262 10.33 -8.76 -19.29
C ASN A 262 11.36 -9.72 -19.92
N ALA A 263 11.21 -10.99 -19.64
CA ALA A 263 12.04 -12.06 -20.15
C ALA A 263 12.28 -11.96 -21.66
N GLY A 264 13.52 -12.17 -22.07
CA GLY A 264 13.97 -12.11 -23.46
C GLY A 264 14.23 -10.70 -23.97
N SER A 265 13.93 -9.66 -23.20
CA SER A 265 14.31 -8.28 -23.56
C SER A 265 15.77 -7.98 -23.22
N SER A 266 16.46 -7.29 -24.12
CA SER A 266 17.82 -6.80 -23.90
C SER A 266 18.04 -5.47 -24.60
N GLY A 267 18.96 -4.66 -24.08
CA GLY A 267 19.24 -3.36 -24.63
C GLY A 267 20.05 -2.48 -23.69
N THR A 268 19.88 -1.20 -23.85
CA THR A 268 20.46 -0.17 -22.98
C THR A 268 19.35 0.67 -22.37
N TRP A 269 19.45 0.93 -21.08
CA TRP A 269 18.59 1.87 -20.38
C TRP A 269 19.38 3.16 -20.11
N THR A 270 18.85 4.28 -20.59
CA THR A 270 19.46 5.59 -20.31
C THR A 270 18.93 6.11 -19.00
N VAL A 271 19.83 6.43 -18.07
CA VAL A 271 19.49 6.97 -16.76
C VAL A 271 18.82 8.33 -16.93
N PRO A 272 17.59 8.55 -16.43
CA PRO A 272 16.91 9.83 -16.56
C PRO A 272 17.68 10.98 -15.90
N ALA A 273 17.45 12.20 -16.37
CA ALA A 273 18.06 13.39 -15.81
C ALA A 273 17.70 13.53 -14.31
N GLY A 274 18.69 13.81 -13.48
CA GLY A 274 18.53 13.98 -12.03
C GLY A 274 18.50 12.69 -11.22
N VAL A 275 18.44 11.51 -11.85
CA VAL A 275 18.44 10.21 -11.17
C VAL A 275 19.88 9.80 -10.85
N THR A 276 20.22 9.71 -9.57
CA THR A 276 21.56 9.30 -9.10
C THR A 276 21.57 7.92 -8.45
N SER A 277 20.41 7.31 -8.23
CA SER A 277 20.25 5.99 -7.63
C SER A 277 18.95 5.35 -8.12
N VAL A 278 18.94 4.03 -8.28
CA VAL A 278 17.75 3.23 -8.58
C VAL A 278 17.63 2.08 -7.60
N ARG A 279 16.42 1.63 -7.35
CA ARG A 279 16.12 0.37 -6.68
C ARG A 279 15.99 -0.72 -7.73
N LEU A 280 16.85 -1.71 -7.66
CA LEU A 280 16.89 -2.83 -8.58
C LEU A 280 16.24 -4.06 -7.94
N THR A 281 15.27 -4.62 -8.63
CA THR A 281 14.79 -5.98 -8.39
C THR A 281 14.97 -6.77 -9.68
N MET A 282 15.74 -7.84 -9.64
CA MET A 282 15.92 -8.73 -10.78
C MET A 282 16.13 -10.17 -10.35
N ILE A 283 15.78 -11.10 -11.22
CA ILE A 283 16.02 -12.52 -11.04
C ILE A 283 16.37 -13.16 -12.37
N GLY A 284 17.27 -14.15 -12.36
CA GLY A 284 17.58 -14.97 -13.53
C GLY A 284 16.46 -15.93 -13.88
N GLY A 285 16.58 -16.66 -14.98
CA GLY A 285 15.65 -17.73 -15.31
C GLY A 285 15.94 -19.01 -14.53
N GLY A 286 14.90 -19.69 -14.07
CA GLY A 286 15.02 -21.00 -13.40
C GLY A 286 15.39 -22.12 -14.40
N GLY A 287 16.02 -23.18 -13.91
CA GLY A 287 16.41 -24.34 -14.67
C GLY A 287 15.23 -25.29 -14.97
N ASN A 288 15.34 -26.08 -16.01
CA ASN A 288 14.35 -27.10 -16.33
C ASN A 288 14.54 -28.35 -15.47
N GLY A 289 13.46 -29.03 -15.14
CA GLY A 289 13.48 -30.40 -14.69
C GLY A 289 13.78 -31.35 -15.84
N ILE A 290 14.22 -32.58 -15.55
CA ILE A 290 14.46 -33.59 -16.56
C ILE A 290 13.32 -34.60 -16.62
N GLY A 291 13.09 -35.18 -17.82
CA GLY A 291 12.14 -36.26 -18.03
C GLY A 291 12.78 -37.62 -17.90
N ASN A 292 11.98 -38.62 -17.56
CA ASN A 292 12.40 -40.03 -17.55
C ASN A 292 11.99 -40.72 -18.86
N TYR A 293 12.98 -41.15 -19.66
CA TYR A 293 12.73 -42.00 -20.81
C TYR A 293 12.88 -43.48 -20.40
N SER A 294 12.00 -44.33 -20.91
CA SER A 294 11.86 -45.71 -20.53
C SER A 294 13.17 -46.50 -20.53
N THR A 295 13.59 -46.88 -19.36
CA THR A 295 14.46 -48.01 -19.13
C THR A 295 13.77 -48.95 -18.13
N PRO A 296 13.99 -50.26 -18.15
CA PRO A 296 13.34 -51.21 -17.25
C PRO A 296 13.56 -50.94 -15.75
N GLN A 297 14.35 -49.96 -15.38
CA GLN A 297 14.84 -49.72 -14.01
C GLN A 297 14.36 -48.42 -13.37
N GLY A 298 13.41 -47.67 -13.96
CA GLY A 298 12.81 -46.48 -13.33
C GLY A 298 13.82 -45.47 -12.83
N TRP A 299 14.51 -44.74 -13.71
CA TRP A 299 15.50 -43.73 -13.34
C TRP A 299 14.84 -42.49 -12.69
N PRO A 300 15.46 -41.87 -11.66
CA PRO A 300 14.94 -40.68 -11.03
C PRO A 300 15.02 -39.47 -11.96
N SER A 301 14.04 -38.62 -11.88
CA SER A 301 13.98 -37.35 -12.61
C SER A 301 14.07 -36.17 -11.64
N PRO A 302 15.24 -35.58 -11.46
CA PRO A 302 15.40 -34.43 -10.55
C PRO A 302 14.77 -33.16 -11.11
N GLY A 303 14.45 -32.21 -10.22
CA GLY A 303 13.94 -30.90 -10.56
C GLY A 303 15.04 -29.89 -10.87
N GLY A 304 14.72 -28.85 -11.62
CA GLY A 304 15.60 -27.72 -11.91
C GLY A 304 15.87 -26.83 -10.70
N GLY A 305 17.02 -26.15 -10.70
CA GLY A 305 17.38 -25.17 -9.67
C GLY A 305 16.69 -23.83 -9.88
N SER A 306 16.55 -23.03 -8.81
CA SER A 306 16.09 -21.66 -8.94
C SER A 306 17.25 -20.71 -9.25
N ALA A 307 16.92 -19.58 -9.86
CA ALA A 307 17.87 -18.53 -10.19
C ALA A 307 18.30 -17.72 -8.95
N ALA A 308 19.44 -17.07 -9.06
CA ALA A 308 19.84 -15.99 -8.17
C ALA A 308 19.01 -14.74 -8.41
N TYR A 309 18.99 -13.86 -7.41
CA TYR A 309 18.18 -12.65 -7.48
C TYR A 309 18.79 -11.47 -6.72
N PHE A 310 18.31 -10.28 -7.06
CA PHE A 310 18.47 -9.02 -6.31
C PHE A 310 17.06 -8.54 -5.95
N ASN A 311 16.83 -8.14 -4.72
CA ASN A 311 15.51 -7.68 -4.29
C ASN A 311 15.63 -6.31 -3.64
N ASN A 312 15.10 -5.29 -4.33
CA ASN A 312 15.09 -3.91 -3.86
C ASN A 312 16.47 -3.37 -3.47
N VAL A 313 17.50 -3.72 -4.24
CA VAL A 313 18.90 -3.30 -3.99
C VAL A 313 19.12 -1.90 -4.54
N SER A 314 19.70 -1.00 -3.75
CA SER A 314 20.07 0.34 -4.21
C SER A 314 21.33 0.27 -5.09
N VAL A 315 21.22 0.79 -6.31
CA VAL A 315 22.32 0.88 -7.28
C VAL A 315 22.56 2.34 -7.60
N ALA A 316 23.77 2.82 -7.35
CA ALA A 316 24.18 4.17 -7.76
C ALA A 316 24.29 4.24 -9.28
N VAL A 317 23.76 5.30 -9.87
CA VAL A 317 23.78 5.54 -11.31
C VAL A 317 24.13 6.99 -11.61
N THR A 318 24.60 7.26 -12.83
CA THR A 318 24.93 8.63 -13.28
C THR A 318 23.86 9.12 -14.25
N PRO A 319 23.21 10.29 -14.00
CA PRO A 319 22.25 10.86 -14.94
C PRO A 319 22.80 10.95 -16.37
N GLY A 320 21.98 10.53 -17.34
CA GLY A 320 22.36 10.51 -18.76
C GLY A 320 23.26 9.35 -19.19
N SER A 321 23.81 8.55 -18.28
CA SER A 321 24.58 7.35 -18.65
C SER A 321 23.67 6.24 -19.21
N SER A 322 24.24 5.38 -20.05
CA SER A 322 23.56 4.20 -20.59
C SER A 322 24.05 2.95 -19.89
N ILE A 323 23.13 2.17 -19.36
CA ILE A 323 23.39 0.89 -18.66
C ILE A 323 22.83 -0.24 -19.51
N SER A 324 23.67 -1.21 -19.86
CA SER A 324 23.22 -2.42 -20.57
C SER A 324 22.40 -3.31 -19.67
N TYR A 325 21.35 -3.93 -20.21
CA TYR A 325 20.54 -4.90 -19.50
C TYR A 325 20.16 -6.09 -20.40
N SER A 326 19.90 -7.23 -19.76
CA SER A 326 19.31 -8.40 -20.40
C SER A 326 18.44 -9.13 -19.37
N ALA A 327 17.14 -9.21 -19.61
CA ALA A 327 16.22 -10.01 -18.79
C ALA A 327 16.18 -11.44 -19.31
N GLY A 328 16.70 -12.39 -18.54
CA GLY A 328 16.89 -13.76 -18.96
C GLY A 328 15.57 -14.51 -19.20
N GLY A 329 15.53 -15.31 -20.26
CA GLY A 329 14.52 -16.38 -20.42
C GLY A 329 14.75 -17.52 -19.42
N VAL A 330 14.04 -18.63 -19.61
CA VAL A 330 14.28 -19.86 -18.83
C VAL A 330 15.75 -20.27 -18.99
N ASN A 331 16.38 -20.67 -17.88
CA ASN A 331 17.77 -21.10 -17.83
C ASN A 331 18.80 -20.09 -18.40
N THR A 332 18.49 -18.80 -18.30
CA THR A 332 19.37 -17.73 -18.78
C THR A 332 19.61 -16.69 -17.69
N ASN A 333 20.83 -16.15 -17.64
CA ASN A 333 21.18 -15.09 -16.70
C ASN A 333 20.40 -13.79 -17.00
N THR A 334 20.06 -13.08 -15.94
CA THR A 334 19.60 -11.69 -16.01
C THR A 334 20.72 -10.77 -15.61
N THR A 335 20.96 -9.71 -16.38
CA THR A 335 22.07 -8.76 -16.15
C THR A 335 21.58 -7.32 -16.14
N PHE A 336 22.20 -6.50 -15.28
CA PHE A 336 22.03 -5.05 -15.26
C PHE A 336 23.37 -4.38 -14.96
N GLY A 337 23.98 -3.77 -15.96
CA GLY A 337 25.37 -3.32 -15.89
C GLY A 337 26.32 -4.47 -15.58
N SER A 338 27.07 -4.36 -14.49
CA SER A 338 27.98 -5.40 -13.98
C SER A 338 27.33 -6.42 -13.05
N LEU A 339 26.05 -6.23 -12.68
CA LEU A 339 25.33 -7.14 -11.79
C LEU A 339 24.74 -8.29 -12.59
N ILE A 340 24.84 -9.51 -12.05
CA ILE A 340 24.35 -10.72 -12.67
C ILE A 340 23.51 -11.51 -11.67
N ALA A 341 22.26 -11.75 -12.00
CA ALA A 341 21.44 -12.79 -11.38
C ALA A 341 21.59 -14.07 -12.22
N GLY A 342 22.39 -14.99 -11.76
CA GLY A 342 22.69 -16.22 -12.44
C GLY A 342 21.45 -17.11 -12.61
N ALA A 343 21.36 -17.79 -13.73
CA ALA A 343 20.29 -18.75 -13.98
C ALA A 343 20.36 -19.95 -13.02
N GLY A 344 19.24 -20.53 -12.68
CA GLY A 344 19.18 -21.85 -12.07
C GLY A 344 19.61 -22.92 -13.08
N GLY A 345 20.40 -23.88 -12.63
CA GLY A 345 20.86 -24.98 -13.46
C GLY A 345 19.72 -25.93 -13.85
N ASN A 346 19.77 -26.46 -15.05
CA ASN A 346 18.92 -27.58 -15.40
C ASN A 346 19.23 -28.80 -14.53
N ALA A 347 18.27 -29.65 -14.32
CA ALA A 347 18.53 -30.97 -13.76
C ALA A 347 19.55 -31.67 -14.67
N PRO A 348 20.58 -32.39 -14.11
CA PRO A 348 21.61 -33.02 -14.89
C PRO A 348 21.03 -34.14 -15.73
N ASP A 349 21.65 -34.41 -16.91
CA ASP A 349 21.24 -35.46 -17.79
C ASP A 349 21.44 -36.84 -17.13
N ARG A 350 20.65 -37.81 -17.53
CA ARG A 350 20.60 -39.17 -16.97
C ARG A 350 21.93 -39.91 -16.98
N ASP A 351 22.81 -39.57 -17.93
CA ASP A 351 24.12 -40.24 -18.09
C ASP A 351 25.22 -39.60 -17.24
N ALA A 352 24.91 -38.50 -16.52
CA ALA A 352 25.85 -37.84 -15.62
C ALA A 352 26.03 -38.65 -14.31
N PRO A 353 27.22 -38.63 -13.70
CA PRO A 353 27.44 -39.27 -12.40
C PRO A 353 26.56 -38.67 -11.29
N THR A 354 25.99 -37.45 -11.51
CA THR A 354 25.10 -36.71 -10.60
C THR A 354 23.61 -36.85 -10.98
N ARG A 355 23.23 -37.81 -11.75
CA ARG A 355 21.89 -38.01 -12.33
C ARG A 355 20.70 -37.98 -11.37
N CYS A 356 20.95 -38.19 -10.06
CA CYS A 356 19.90 -38.09 -9.04
C CYS A 356 19.85 -36.72 -8.35
N GLN A 357 20.77 -35.82 -8.66
CA GLN A 357 20.85 -34.51 -8.03
C GLN A 357 19.98 -33.51 -8.76
N GLY A 358 19.33 -32.60 -8.00
CA GLY A 358 18.61 -31.47 -8.58
C GLY A 358 19.55 -30.48 -9.28
N GLY A 359 19.02 -29.70 -10.20
CA GLY A 359 19.73 -28.64 -10.89
C GLY A 359 20.35 -27.65 -9.90
N LEU A 360 21.54 -27.17 -10.21
CA LEU A 360 22.30 -26.27 -9.33
C LEU A 360 21.57 -24.96 -9.11
N ALA A 361 21.82 -24.34 -7.94
CA ALA A 361 21.40 -22.99 -7.66
C ALA A 361 22.06 -21.97 -8.59
N GLY A 362 21.33 -20.95 -9.03
CA GLY A 362 21.91 -19.78 -9.68
C GLY A 362 22.81 -19.00 -8.73
N ILE A 363 23.88 -18.41 -9.25
CA ILE A 363 24.86 -17.64 -8.47
C ILE A 363 24.72 -16.16 -8.80
N ALA A 364 24.59 -15.32 -7.78
CA ALA A 364 24.57 -13.87 -7.92
C ALA A 364 25.99 -13.32 -8.00
N THR A 365 26.22 -12.36 -8.90
CA THR A 365 27.47 -11.59 -8.98
C THR A 365 27.17 -10.11 -8.75
N GLY A 366 27.77 -9.54 -7.72
CA GLY A 366 27.63 -8.15 -7.32
C GLY A 366 27.03 -7.98 -5.93
N THR A 367 27.19 -6.77 -5.37
CA THR A 367 26.75 -6.47 -4.00
C THR A 367 25.22 -6.48 -3.88
N GLY A 368 24.71 -7.16 -2.86
CA GLY A 368 23.27 -7.27 -2.58
C GLY A 368 22.56 -8.40 -3.32
N GLY A 369 23.28 -9.20 -4.13
CA GLY A 369 22.74 -10.39 -4.76
C GLY A 369 22.63 -11.57 -3.79
N VAL A 370 21.62 -12.40 -3.99
CA VAL A 370 21.33 -13.63 -3.24
C VAL A 370 21.31 -14.79 -4.21
N ASN A 371 22.01 -15.86 -3.87
CA ASN A 371 22.01 -17.09 -4.66
C ASN A 371 20.64 -17.77 -4.63
N GLY A 372 20.33 -18.49 -5.69
CA GLY A 372 19.15 -19.35 -5.76
C GLY A 372 19.23 -20.56 -4.84
N THR A 373 18.35 -21.52 -5.06
CA THR A 373 18.32 -22.80 -4.37
C THR A 373 18.42 -23.97 -5.37
N GLN A 374 19.05 -25.04 -4.93
CA GLN A 374 19.14 -26.27 -5.73
C GLN A 374 17.76 -26.91 -5.88
N GLY A 375 17.50 -27.49 -7.04
CA GLY A 375 16.30 -28.29 -7.27
C GLY A 375 16.27 -29.56 -6.41
N GLY A 376 15.08 -30.12 -6.21
CA GLY A 376 14.90 -31.37 -5.49
C GLY A 376 15.58 -32.53 -6.19
N ASN A 377 16.30 -33.37 -5.42
CA ASN A 377 16.89 -34.59 -5.93
C ASN A 377 15.80 -35.60 -6.33
N GLY A 378 16.01 -36.30 -7.43
CA GLY A 378 15.25 -37.51 -7.69
C GLY A 378 15.71 -38.65 -6.76
N ILE A 379 14.81 -39.51 -6.31
CA ILE A 379 15.17 -40.72 -5.53
C ILE A 379 15.54 -41.81 -6.55
N CYS A 380 16.81 -42.26 -6.51
CA CYS A 380 17.27 -43.36 -7.33
C CYS A 380 16.45 -44.62 -6.97
N GLY A 381 15.42 -44.93 -7.74
CA GLY A 381 14.52 -46.07 -7.50
C GLY A 381 13.03 -45.73 -7.33
N GLY A 382 12.56 -44.47 -7.53
CA GLY A 382 11.11 -44.26 -7.57
C GLY A 382 10.51 -42.90 -7.20
N GLY A 383 11.28 -41.85 -6.95
CA GLY A 383 10.73 -40.52 -6.67
C GLY A 383 11.31 -39.43 -7.57
N ASN A 384 10.46 -38.50 -8.01
CA ASN A 384 10.88 -37.36 -8.85
C ASN A 384 11.04 -36.08 -8.06
N GLY A 385 12.08 -35.28 -8.36
CA GLY A 385 12.42 -34.08 -7.66
C GLY A 385 11.52 -32.91 -8.03
N PHE A 386 11.18 -32.11 -7.04
CA PHE A 386 10.49 -30.83 -7.26
C PHE A 386 11.46 -29.78 -7.80
N GLY A 387 10.99 -28.88 -8.64
CA GLY A 387 11.73 -27.68 -8.98
C GLY A 387 11.91 -26.78 -7.76
N ALA A 388 13.02 -26.05 -7.71
CA ALA A 388 13.29 -25.12 -6.63
C ALA A 388 12.38 -23.90 -6.69
N ASN A 389 11.86 -23.45 -5.54
CA ASN A 389 11.16 -22.20 -5.41
C ASN A 389 12.13 -21.00 -5.52
N SER A 390 11.62 -19.88 -5.96
CA SER A 390 12.28 -18.58 -5.86
C SER A 390 11.43 -17.60 -5.02
N PRO A 391 11.92 -16.44 -4.61
CA PRO A 391 11.11 -15.42 -3.94
C PRO A 391 9.96 -14.87 -4.80
N PHE A 392 10.02 -15.07 -6.12
CA PHE A 392 9.08 -14.52 -7.11
C PHE A 392 8.32 -15.62 -7.89
N GLY A 393 8.50 -16.89 -7.52
CA GLY A 393 7.86 -17.99 -8.23
C GLY A 393 7.91 -19.32 -7.49
N THR A 394 6.99 -20.20 -7.86
CA THR A 394 6.87 -21.55 -7.29
C THR A 394 7.45 -22.58 -8.25
N GLY A 395 8.28 -23.47 -7.72
CA GLY A 395 8.86 -24.59 -8.46
C GLY A 395 7.82 -25.60 -8.95
N GLY A 396 8.12 -26.21 -10.06
CA GLY A 396 7.28 -27.25 -10.66
C GLY A 396 7.24 -28.52 -9.82
N VAL A 397 6.11 -29.20 -9.81
CA VAL A 397 5.91 -30.45 -9.07
C VAL A 397 6.59 -31.62 -9.79
N GLY A 398 7.37 -32.41 -9.05
CA GLY A 398 7.89 -33.68 -9.54
C GLY A 398 6.80 -34.77 -9.51
N VAL A 399 6.65 -35.54 -10.59
CA VAL A 399 5.57 -36.54 -10.73
C VAL A 399 6.11 -37.92 -11.08
N SER A 400 5.51 -38.97 -10.52
CA SER A 400 5.88 -40.38 -10.78
C SER A 400 5.34 -40.89 -12.12
N SER A 401 4.35 -40.23 -12.69
CA SER A 401 3.80 -40.56 -14.03
C SER A 401 3.37 -39.26 -14.73
N GLY A 402 3.64 -39.14 -16.03
CA GLY A 402 3.35 -37.98 -16.83
C GLY A 402 4.45 -36.88 -16.75
N ASN A 403 4.21 -35.76 -17.41
CA ASN A 403 5.16 -34.67 -17.47
C ASN A 403 5.32 -34.00 -16.12
N GLY A 404 6.57 -33.63 -15.77
CA GLY A 404 6.86 -32.76 -14.62
C GLY A 404 6.15 -31.43 -14.71
N GLY A 405 5.76 -30.88 -13.55
CA GLY A 405 5.08 -29.58 -13.48
C GLY A 405 5.98 -28.44 -13.95
N ASN A 406 5.45 -27.51 -14.73
CA ASN A 406 6.13 -26.27 -15.04
C ASN A 406 6.19 -25.37 -13.79
N ALA A 407 7.28 -24.65 -13.64
CA ALA A 407 7.38 -23.57 -12.66
C ALA A 407 6.42 -22.42 -13.01
N SER A 408 6.00 -21.67 -11.99
CA SER A 408 5.18 -20.47 -12.15
C SER A 408 5.89 -19.24 -11.59
N GLY A 409 5.47 -18.04 -12.01
CA GLY A 409 6.11 -16.80 -11.61
C GLY A 409 7.47 -16.60 -12.30
N PHE A 410 8.52 -16.25 -11.53
CA PHE A 410 9.83 -15.90 -12.06
C PHE A 410 10.97 -16.62 -11.33
N GLY A 411 11.96 -17.12 -12.06
CA GLY A 411 13.21 -17.66 -11.55
C GLY A 411 13.12 -19.00 -10.83
N ALA A 412 11.97 -19.66 -10.83
CA ALA A 412 11.77 -20.96 -10.20
C ALA A 412 12.09 -22.10 -11.14
N GLY A 413 12.52 -23.25 -10.61
CA GLY A 413 12.88 -24.44 -11.36
C GLY A 413 11.69 -25.33 -11.73
N GLY A 414 11.74 -26.03 -12.86
CA GLY A 414 10.75 -27.02 -13.30
C GLY A 414 10.86 -28.34 -12.55
N GLY A 415 9.77 -29.08 -12.43
CA GLY A 415 9.72 -30.38 -11.77
C GLY A 415 10.20 -31.55 -12.66
N GLY A 416 10.68 -32.65 -12.07
CA GLY A 416 11.05 -33.86 -12.72
C GLY A 416 9.83 -34.64 -13.24
N GLY A 417 9.91 -35.20 -14.46
CA GLY A 417 8.84 -35.98 -15.10
C GLY A 417 8.89 -37.45 -14.76
N GLY A 418 7.76 -38.15 -14.82
CA GLY A 418 7.62 -39.57 -14.59
C GLY A 418 7.90 -40.41 -15.82
N ASN A 419 7.55 -41.70 -15.75
CA ASN A 419 7.78 -42.69 -16.79
C ASN A 419 7.42 -42.22 -18.20
N ASN A 420 8.39 -42.24 -19.12
CA ASN A 420 8.27 -41.84 -20.53
C ASN A 420 7.73 -40.41 -20.76
N ALA A 421 7.92 -39.51 -19.83
CA ALA A 421 7.41 -38.16 -19.92
C ALA A 421 8.52 -37.12 -19.72
N GLY A 422 8.31 -35.93 -20.22
CA GLY A 422 9.26 -34.81 -20.12
C GLY A 422 9.31 -34.19 -18.72
N GLY A 423 10.42 -33.53 -18.39
CA GLY A 423 10.50 -32.64 -17.24
C GLY A 423 9.73 -31.33 -17.48
N GLY A 424 9.35 -30.64 -16.40
CA GLY A 424 8.72 -29.35 -16.45
C GLY A 424 9.72 -28.25 -16.79
N SER A 425 9.24 -27.18 -17.40
CA SER A 425 10.04 -25.98 -17.68
C SER A 425 10.23 -25.14 -16.43
N GLY A 426 11.42 -24.53 -16.27
CA GLY A 426 11.63 -23.45 -15.34
C GLY A 426 10.84 -22.19 -15.72
N SER A 427 10.80 -21.22 -14.84
CA SER A 427 10.17 -19.92 -15.10
C SER A 427 11.20 -18.85 -15.48
N PRO A 428 10.82 -17.85 -16.28
CA PRO A 428 11.75 -16.82 -16.78
C PRO A 428 12.21 -15.85 -15.69
N GLY A 429 13.18 -15.00 -16.05
CA GLY A 429 13.62 -13.87 -15.24
C GLY A 429 12.90 -12.56 -15.59
N PHE A 430 13.21 -11.51 -14.83
CA PHE A 430 12.79 -10.13 -15.10
C PHE A 430 13.75 -9.12 -14.45
N ILE A 431 13.63 -7.86 -14.84
CA ILE A 431 14.26 -6.72 -14.17
C ILE A 431 13.19 -5.66 -13.92
N THR A 432 13.13 -5.13 -12.71
CA THR A 432 12.38 -3.92 -12.38
C THR A 432 13.31 -2.88 -11.77
N LEU A 433 13.28 -1.69 -12.32
CA LEU A 433 13.96 -0.50 -11.78
C LEU A 433 12.91 0.45 -11.25
N THR A 434 13.17 1.06 -10.08
CA THR A 434 12.37 2.16 -9.53
C THR A 434 13.31 3.29 -9.11
N TRP A 435 12.94 4.59 -9.40
CA TRP A 435 13.79 5.76 -9.09
C TRP A 435 12.98 7.01 -8.84
#